data_cecd8be95b27188acccb563d40d70e16
#
_entry.id   cecd8be95b27188acccb563d40d70e16
#
_cell.length_a   1.000
_cell.length_b   1.000
_cell.length_c   1.000
_cell.angle_alpha   90.00
_cell.angle_beta   90.00
_cell.angle_gamma   90.00
#
_symmetry.space_group_name_H-M   'P 1'
#
loop_
_entity.id
_entity.type
_entity.pdbx_description
1 polymer ?
#
loop_
_entity_poly.entity_id
_entity_poly.type
_entity_poly.pdbx_seq_one_letter_code
_entity_poly.pdbx_strand_id
1 'polypeptide(L)'
;MVQKECIFCGNQGKMSKEHLWPNWLNNLSEKDENAKYQEGAAYGIANNESNQFKMNVRSGDVMTKKYRVVCRTCNSGWMSSIEESVKPILLGAFGDCDKFLTNKELKELSTWLVMKNMVAEQTDNESVVTSKEECHLFESNRVFPKYYKVYAARHSLDTTALYSRETAFLKTHPDAPNEIDGLRRNTQVTTLVVGKVVFFIICCKEPSFNVCHDFKLNRLTRFYPERPKKTGKKLKHLKMLSDQQFVSVAKALSLYIESGKVEIVRKCT
;
A
#
# COMPACT_ATOMS: atom_id res chain seq x y z
N MET A 1 -27.10 -16.54 0.60
CA MET A 1 -25.68 -16.20 0.34
C MET A 1 -25.62 -14.74 -0.04
N VAL A 2 -24.87 -13.90 0.69
CA VAL A 2 -24.68 -12.50 0.34
C VAL A 2 -23.88 -12.45 -0.95
N GLN A 3 -24.44 -11.84 -2.00
CA GLN A 3 -23.73 -11.65 -3.26
C GLN A 3 -22.56 -10.69 -3.01
N LYS A 4 -21.37 -11.07 -3.46
CA LYS A 4 -20.19 -10.21 -3.39
C LYS A 4 -20.33 -9.05 -4.39
N GLU A 5 -19.93 -7.88 -3.97
CA GLU A 5 -19.93 -6.64 -4.73
C GLU A 5 -18.50 -6.28 -5.15
N CYS A 6 -18.33 -5.78 -6.37
CA CYS A 6 -17.04 -5.28 -6.86
C CYS A 6 -16.70 -3.98 -6.16
N ILE A 7 -15.51 -3.90 -5.55
CA ILE A 7 -15.08 -2.70 -4.81
C ILE A 7 -14.99 -1.44 -5.67
N PHE A 8 -14.82 -1.59 -6.98
CA PHE A 8 -14.64 -0.46 -7.90
C PHE A 8 -15.93 -0.01 -8.58
N CYS A 9 -16.70 -0.91 -9.16
CA CYS A 9 -17.91 -0.53 -9.93
C CYS A 9 -19.23 -0.88 -9.23
N GLY A 10 -19.22 -1.46 -8.04
CA GLY A 10 -20.44 -1.85 -7.32
C GLY A 10 -21.21 -3.05 -7.91
N ASN A 11 -20.81 -3.56 -9.05
CA ASN A 11 -21.53 -4.67 -9.68
C ASN A 11 -21.50 -5.93 -8.80
N GLN A 12 -22.67 -6.49 -8.56
CA GLN A 12 -22.83 -7.72 -7.79
C GLN A 12 -22.60 -8.95 -8.65
N GLY A 13 -22.10 -10.04 -8.05
CA GLY A 13 -21.94 -11.32 -8.71
C GLY A 13 -20.64 -12.05 -8.39
N LYS A 14 -20.19 -12.86 -9.36
CA LYS A 14 -18.95 -13.63 -9.23
C LYS A 14 -17.71 -12.74 -9.41
N MET A 15 -16.92 -12.61 -8.34
CA MET A 15 -15.65 -11.89 -8.39
C MET A 15 -14.57 -12.72 -9.06
N SER A 16 -13.75 -12.06 -9.89
CA SER A 16 -12.53 -12.61 -10.48
C SER A 16 -11.43 -12.79 -9.43
N LYS A 17 -10.40 -13.56 -9.77
CA LYS A 17 -9.19 -13.67 -8.95
C LYS A 17 -8.19 -12.61 -9.40
N GLU A 18 -8.14 -11.51 -8.67
CA GLU A 18 -7.13 -10.47 -8.90
C GLU A 18 -5.84 -10.81 -8.18
N HIS A 19 -4.72 -10.75 -8.87
CA HIS A 19 -3.40 -11.00 -8.30
C HIS A 19 -2.89 -9.74 -7.60
N LEU A 20 -2.29 -9.88 -6.44
CA LEU A 20 -1.56 -8.78 -5.82
C LEU A 20 -0.38 -8.38 -6.72
N TRP A 21 0.40 -9.37 -7.11
CA TRP A 21 1.48 -9.25 -8.07
C TRP A 21 1.02 -9.68 -9.46
N PRO A 22 1.35 -8.94 -10.51
CA PRO A 22 1.09 -9.38 -11.88
C PRO A 22 1.66 -10.79 -12.13
N ASN A 23 0.90 -11.64 -12.78
CA ASN A 23 1.30 -13.03 -13.00
C ASN A 23 2.62 -13.18 -13.77
N TRP A 24 2.93 -12.22 -14.67
CA TRP A 24 4.17 -12.20 -15.44
C TRP A 24 5.41 -11.88 -14.58
N LEU A 25 5.25 -11.29 -13.38
CA LEU A 25 6.36 -11.07 -12.44
C LEU A 25 6.81 -12.37 -11.75
N ASN A 26 5.95 -13.38 -11.66
CA ASN A 26 6.27 -14.65 -11.01
C ASN A 26 7.47 -15.37 -11.64
N ASN A 27 7.76 -15.08 -12.91
CA ASN A 27 8.90 -15.69 -13.63
C ASN A 27 10.21 -14.95 -13.39
N LEU A 28 10.17 -13.80 -12.73
CA LEU A 28 11.35 -12.93 -12.47
C LEU A 28 11.83 -13.00 -11.03
N SER A 29 11.02 -13.55 -10.13
CA SER A 29 11.41 -13.78 -8.74
C SER A 29 11.86 -15.22 -8.55
N GLU A 30 12.88 -15.41 -7.72
CA GLU A 30 13.23 -16.74 -7.24
C GLU A 30 12.06 -17.27 -6.39
N LYS A 31 11.63 -18.49 -6.71
CA LYS A 31 10.57 -19.15 -5.94
C LYS A 31 11.18 -19.64 -4.64
N ASP A 32 10.73 -19.12 -3.53
CA ASP A 32 11.02 -19.66 -2.21
C ASP A 32 9.84 -20.53 -1.77
N GLU A 33 10.04 -21.85 -1.75
CA GLU A 33 9.03 -22.82 -1.29
C GLU A 33 8.67 -22.65 0.18
N ASN A 34 9.55 -22.01 0.96
CA ASN A 34 9.34 -21.69 2.37
C ASN A 34 8.88 -20.23 2.57
N ALA A 35 8.58 -19.51 1.50
CA ALA A 35 8.15 -18.12 1.58
C ALA A 35 6.99 -17.95 2.55
N LYS A 36 7.12 -16.97 3.43
CA LYS A 36 6.09 -16.56 4.37
C LYS A 36 5.81 -15.08 4.13
N TYR A 37 4.54 -14.72 4.08
CA TYR A 37 4.17 -13.31 4.10
C TYR A 37 3.50 -12.96 5.42
N GLN A 38 3.71 -11.74 5.86
CA GLN A 38 3.16 -11.23 7.09
C GLN A 38 2.09 -10.19 6.79
N GLU A 39 0.93 -10.37 7.38
CA GLU A 39 -0.10 -9.34 7.46
C GLU A 39 -0.23 -8.93 8.93
N GLY A 40 0.16 -7.70 9.24
CA GLY A 40 0.08 -7.16 10.58
C GLY A 40 -1.02 -6.14 10.70
N ALA A 41 -1.84 -6.24 11.74
CA ALA A 41 -2.66 -5.14 12.22
C ALA A 41 -2.04 -4.62 13.52
N ALA A 42 -1.65 -3.35 13.52
CA ALA A 42 -1.25 -2.68 14.74
C ALA A 42 -2.51 -2.24 15.50
N TYR A 43 -2.64 -2.68 16.74
CA TYR A 43 -3.66 -2.20 17.66
C TYR A 43 -2.95 -1.37 18.74
N GLY A 44 -3.19 -0.07 18.76
CA GLY A 44 -2.69 0.78 19.82
C GLY A 44 -3.77 1.09 20.85
N ILE A 45 -3.40 1.19 22.14
CA ILE A 45 -4.25 1.72 23.22
C ILE A 45 -3.55 2.90 23.85
N ALA A 46 -4.33 3.94 24.12
CA ALA A 46 -3.93 4.96 25.08
C ALA A 46 -4.00 4.36 26.49
N ASN A 47 -3.03 4.70 27.30
CA ASN A 47 -2.91 4.40 28.73
C ASN A 47 -2.59 2.94 29.09
N ASN A 48 -1.28 2.66 29.21
CA ASN A 48 -0.64 1.61 30.02
C ASN A 48 -1.00 0.14 29.82
N GLU A 49 -1.73 -0.26 28.80
CA GLU A 49 -1.93 -1.66 28.48
C GLU A 49 -1.17 -2.05 27.22
N SER A 50 -0.53 -3.20 27.27
CA SER A 50 0.37 -3.76 26.25
C SER A 50 -0.16 -3.58 24.82
N ASN A 51 0.58 -2.88 24.00
CA ASN A 51 0.36 -2.83 22.55
C ASN A 51 0.48 -4.25 21.97
N GLN A 52 -0.64 -4.82 21.56
CA GLN A 52 -0.62 -6.14 20.94
C GLN A 52 -0.55 -5.99 19.43
N PHE A 53 0.59 -6.39 18.86
CA PHE A 53 0.71 -6.66 17.45
C PHE A 53 0.17 -8.06 17.16
N LYS A 54 -0.92 -8.15 16.44
CA LYS A 54 -1.33 -9.42 15.87
C LYS A 54 -0.73 -9.55 14.49
N MET A 55 0.39 -10.26 14.39
CA MET A 55 0.95 -10.66 13.12
C MET A 55 0.37 -12.00 12.70
N ASN A 56 -0.33 -12.03 11.59
CA ASN A 56 -0.71 -13.27 10.93
C ASN A 56 0.41 -13.65 9.96
N VAL A 57 1.18 -14.66 10.31
CA VAL A 57 2.15 -15.28 9.40
C VAL A 57 1.42 -16.35 8.61
N ARG A 58 1.43 -16.24 7.28
CA ARG A 58 0.85 -17.24 6.38
C ARG A 58 1.96 -17.85 5.54
N SER A 59 1.94 -19.18 5.40
CA SER A 59 2.81 -19.87 4.45
C SER A 59 2.32 -19.65 3.03
N GLY A 60 3.24 -19.46 2.11
CA GLY A 60 2.95 -19.29 0.69
C GLY A 60 3.72 -18.11 0.09
N ASP A 61 4.01 -18.23 -1.20
CA ASP A 61 4.67 -17.18 -1.94
C ASP A 61 3.73 -15.98 -2.11
N VAL A 62 4.17 -14.81 -1.66
CA VAL A 62 3.44 -13.55 -1.78
C VAL A 62 3.08 -13.23 -3.24
N MET A 63 3.91 -13.68 -4.19
CA MET A 63 3.70 -13.49 -5.62
C MET A 63 2.45 -14.22 -6.15
N THR A 64 2.01 -15.27 -5.46
CA THR A 64 0.82 -16.04 -5.86
C THR A 64 -0.48 -15.55 -5.22
N LYS A 65 -0.40 -14.53 -4.36
CA LYS A 65 -1.55 -14.04 -3.60
C LYS A 65 -2.63 -13.43 -4.50
N LYS A 66 -3.89 -13.87 -4.31
CA LYS A 66 -5.06 -13.48 -5.13
C LYS A 66 -6.21 -13.05 -4.24
N TYR A 67 -6.93 -12.03 -4.71
CA TYR A 67 -8.12 -11.50 -4.05
C TYR A 67 -9.37 -11.65 -4.91
N ARG A 68 -10.52 -11.90 -4.28
CA ARG A 68 -11.83 -12.02 -4.97
C ARG A 68 -12.72 -10.85 -4.55
N VAL A 69 -12.35 -9.65 -4.99
CA VAL A 69 -12.98 -8.39 -4.59
C VAL A 69 -13.31 -7.50 -5.79
N VAL A 70 -12.92 -7.91 -6.99
CA VAL A 70 -13.18 -7.17 -8.23
C VAL A 70 -13.91 -8.03 -9.24
N CYS A 71 -14.83 -7.47 -10.02
CA CYS A 71 -15.51 -8.18 -11.09
C CYS A 71 -14.59 -8.39 -12.31
N ARG A 72 -14.99 -9.30 -13.21
CA ARG A 72 -14.21 -9.59 -14.42
C ARG A 72 -14.05 -8.36 -15.30
N THR A 73 -15.09 -7.54 -15.44
CA THR A 73 -15.08 -6.34 -16.29
C THR A 73 -14.02 -5.33 -15.81
N CYS A 74 -13.96 -5.04 -14.52
CA CYS A 74 -12.91 -4.17 -13.97
C CYS A 74 -11.53 -4.79 -14.13
N ASN A 75 -11.37 -6.07 -13.74
CA ASN A 75 -10.09 -6.75 -13.75
C ASN A 75 -9.48 -6.87 -15.16
N SER A 76 -10.21 -7.42 -16.13
CA SER A 76 -9.73 -7.58 -17.51
C SER A 76 -9.87 -6.32 -18.39
N GLY A 77 -10.51 -5.28 -17.89
CA GLY A 77 -10.65 -3.98 -18.55
C GLY A 77 -9.58 -2.99 -18.10
N TRP A 78 -10.02 -1.93 -17.41
CA TRP A 78 -9.17 -0.80 -17.06
C TRP A 78 -7.99 -1.18 -16.14
N MET A 79 -8.15 -2.14 -15.22
CA MET A 79 -7.07 -2.59 -14.33
C MET A 79 -5.95 -3.24 -15.13
N SER A 80 -6.30 -4.13 -16.07
CA SER A 80 -5.34 -4.77 -16.99
C SER A 80 -4.64 -3.73 -17.88
N SER A 81 -5.36 -2.70 -18.37
CA SER A 81 -4.76 -1.64 -19.17
C SER A 81 -3.71 -0.84 -18.38
N ILE A 82 -3.98 -0.52 -17.12
CA ILE A 82 -3.00 0.14 -16.24
C ILE A 82 -1.79 -0.79 -15.99
N GLU A 83 -2.04 -2.07 -15.75
CA GLU A 83 -0.97 -3.05 -15.52
C GLU A 83 -0.03 -3.17 -16.71
N GLU A 84 -0.56 -3.23 -17.93
CA GLU A 84 0.25 -3.24 -19.16
C GLU A 84 1.05 -1.95 -19.35
N SER A 85 0.49 -0.78 -19.00
CA SER A 85 1.21 0.49 -19.11
C SER A 85 2.41 0.60 -18.17
N VAL A 86 2.33 0.00 -16.98
CA VAL A 86 3.41 0.04 -15.98
C VAL A 86 4.40 -1.13 -16.09
N LYS A 87 4.07 -2.17 -16.85
CA LYS A 87 4.90 -3.35 -17.02
C LYS A 87 6.36 -3.05 -17.40
N PRO A 88 6.65 -2.17 -18.39
CA PRO A 88 8.04 -1.83 -18.72
C PRO A 88 8.79 -1.17 -17.57
N ILE A 89 8.10 -0.41 -16.72
CA ILE A 89 8.68 0.26 -15.55
C ILE A 89 9.02 -0.76 -14.48
N LEU A 90 8.09 -1.67 -14.20
CA LEU A 90 8.26 -2.72 -13.20
C LEU A 90 9.34 -3.73 -13.61
N LEU A 91 9.42 -4.09 -14.89
CA LEU A 91 10.52 -4.90 -15.43
C LEU A 91 11.87 -4.19 -15.23
N GLY A 92 11.92 -2.88 -15.44
CA GLY A 92 13.12 -2.08 -15.19
C GLY A 92 13.56 -2.06 -13.73
N ALA A 93 12.68 -2.35 -12.78
CA ALA A 93 13.04 -2.41 -11.35
C ALA A 93 13.87 -3.65 -10.99
N PHE A 94 13.84 -4.72 -11.79
CA PHE A 94 14.68 -5.92 -11.60
C PHE A 94 16.12 -5.73 -12.09
N GLY A 95 16.32 -4.82 -13.06
CA GLY A 95 17.63 -4.51 -13.62
C GLY A 95 18.15 -3.13 -13.20
N ASP A 96 19.26 -2.73 -13.79
CA ASP A 96 19.80 -1.37 -13.68
C ASP A 96 19.24 -0.49 -14.79
N CYS A 97 17.90 -0.40 -14.85
CA CYS A 97 17.21 0.37 -15.86
C CYS A 97 17.52 1.87 -15.75
N ASP A 98 18.15 2.39 -16.80
CA ASP A 98 18.50 3.81 -16.94
C ASP A 98 17.34 4.66 -17.47
N LYS A 99 16.18 4.05 -17.64
CA LYS A 99 15.00 4.75 -18.16
C LYS A 99 14.62 5.91 -17.26
N PHE A 100 14.44 7.05 -17.88
CA PHE A 100 13.87 8.22 -17.25
C PHE A 100 12.35 8.11 -17.28
N LEU A 101 11.73 8.14 -16.11
CA LEU A 101 10.28 8.12 -15.97
C LEU A 101 9.73 9.53 -16.08
N THR A 102 8.87 9.75 -17.06
CA THR A 102 8.11 10.99 -17.21
C THR A 102 7.08 11.15 -16.10
N ASN A 103 6.54 12.34 -15.92
CA ASN A 103 5.45 12.59 -14.95
C ASN A 103 4.21 11.73 -15.26
N LYS A 104 3.91 11.49 -16.55
CA LYS A 104 2.83 10.59 -16.96
C LYS A 104 3.07 9.18 -16.45
N GLU A 105 4.26 8.62 -16.68
CA GLU A 105 4.63 7.27 -16.22
C GLU A 105 4.67 7.16 -14.69
N LEU A 106 5.11 8.20 -13.98
CA LEU A 106 5.05 8.26 -12.52
C LEU A 106 3.61 8.27 -12.00
N LYS A 107 2.70 8.96 -12.69
CA LYS A 107 1.27 8.96 -12.37
C LYS A 107 0.66 7.57 -12.63
N GLU A 108 0.93 6.96 -13.78
CA GLU A 108 0.46 5.61 -14.12
C GLU A 108 0.95 4.58 -13.10
N LEU A 109 2.24 4.60 -12.75
CA LEU A 109 2.82 3.73 -11.74
C LEU A 109 2.17 3.95 -10.37
N SER A 110 1.97 5.20 -9.96
CA SER A 110 1.29 5.51 -8.70
C SER A 110 -0.17 5.04 -8.72
N THR A 111 -0.86 5.17 -9.86
CA THR A 111 -2.22 4.66 -10.04
C THR A 111 -2.28 3.16 -9.86
N TRP A 112 -1.35 2.42 -10.48
CA TRP A 112 -1.25 0.97 -10.31
C TRP A 112 -1.00 0.59 -8.84
N LEU A 113 -0.06 1.26 -8.17
CA LEU A 113 0.28 1.00 -6.76
C LEU A 113 -0.91 1.22 -5.83
N VAL A 114 -1.64 2.34 -6.01
CA VAL A 114 -2.83 2.64 -5.20
C VAL A 114 -3.96 1.66 -5.50
N MET A 115 -4.18 1.31 -6.76
CA MET A 115 -5.15 0.28 -7.17
C MET A 115 -4.88 -1.06 -6.48
N LYS A 116 -3.62 -1.54 -6.51
CA LYS A 116 -3.24 -2.80 -5.85
C LYS A 116 -3.39 -2.70 -4.34
N ASN A 117 -3.12 -1.54 -3.75
CA ASN A 117 -3.32 -1.29 -2.34
C ASN A 117 -4.81 -1.36 -1.96
N MET A 118 -5.72 -0.72 -2.71
CA MET A 118 -7.17 -0.79 -2.49
C MET A 118 -7.69 -2.23 -2.58
N VAL A 119 -7.18 -3.03 -3.53
CA VAL A 119 -7.52 -4.45 -3.64
C VAL A 119 -7.04 -5.22 -2.41
N ALA A 120 -5.82 -4.96 -1.96
CA ALA A 120 -5.22 -5.68 -0.84
C ALA A 120 -5.88 -5.35 0.51
N GLU A 121 -6.43 -4.15 0.68
CA GLU A 121 -7.17 -3.75 1.89
C GLU A 121 -8.37 -4.65 2.18
N GLN A 122 -8.99 -5.18 1.14
CA GLN A 122 -10.25 -5.93 1.25
C GLN A 122 -10.09 -7.37 1.77
N THR A 123 -8.93 -7.72 2.30
CA THR A 123 -8.69 -9.02 2.94
C THR A 123 -9.33 -9.13 4.31
N ASP A 124 -9.52 -8.00 4.97
CA ASP A 124 -10.06 -7.88 6.31
C ASP A 124 -10.87 -6.59 6.41
N ASN A 125 -12.18 -6.72 6.59
CA ASN A 125 -13.10 -5.57 6.68
C ASN A 125 -12.75 -4.61 7.83
N GLU A 126 -12.07 -5.08 8.86
CA GLU A 126 -11.67 -4.24 10.00
C GLU A 126 -10.43 -3.40 9.74
N SER A 127 -9.65 -3.74 8.71
CA SER A 127 -8.41 -3.07 8.36
C SER A 127 -8.52 -2.18 7.13
N VAL A 128 -9.72 -2.00 6.58
CA VAL A 128 -9.97 -1.13 5.43
C VAL A 128 -9.81 0.34 5.84
N VAL A 129 -9.14 1.11 4.99
CA VAL A 129 -8.92 2.56 5.16
C VAL A 129 -9.61 3.36 4.06
N THR A 130 -9.75 2.79 2.87
CA THR A 130 -10.40 3.42 1.72
C THR A 130 -11.87 3.04 1.67
N SER A 131 -12.78 4.00 1.64
CA SER A 131 -14.22 3.72 1.58
C SER A 131 -14.64 3.18 0.21
N LYS A 132 -15.83 2.60 0.13
CA LYS A 132 -16.39 2.13 -1.15
C LYS A 132 -16.58 3.27 -2.13
N GLU A 133 -17.05 4.42 -1.66
CA GLU A 133 -17.26 5.63 -2.45
C GLU A 133 -15.95 6.13 -3.04
N GLU A 134 -14.87 6.07 -2.27
CA GLU A 134 -13.54 6.45 -2.74
C GLU A 134 -12.99 5.46 -3.79
N CYS A 135 -13.27 4.17 -3.62
CA CYS A 135 -12.94 3.17 -4.64
C CYS A 135 -13.73 3.40 -5.94
N HIS A 136 -15.02 3.74 -5.86
CA HIS A 136 -15.86 4.06 -7.02
C HIS A 136 -15.37 5.34 -7.73
N LEU A 137 -15.04 6.39 -6.98
CA LEU A 137 -14.46 7.62 -7.53
C LEU A 137 -13.10 7.36 -8.20
N PHE A 138 -12.28 6.51 -7.60
CA PHE A 138 -11.02 6.12 -8.21
C PHE A 138 -11.21 5.34 -9.51
N GLU A 139 -12.18 4.44 -9.57
CA GLU A 139 -12.55 3.73 -10.80
C GLU A 139 -13.01 4.68 -11.91
N SER A 140 -13.92 5.59 -11.59
CA SER A 140 -14.55 6.48 -12.57
C SER A 140 -13.57 7.50 -13.17
N ASN A 141 -12.75 8.11 -12.31
CA ASN A 141 -11.97 9.28 -12.68
C ASN A 141 -10.45 9.06 -12.64
N ARG A 142 -9.97 7.93 -12.10
CA ARG A 142 -8.55 7.69 -11.79
C ARG A 142 -7.96 8.79 -10.91
N VAL A 143 -8.81 9.39 -10.06
CA VAL A 143 -8.41 10.45 -9.12
C VAL A 143 -8.06 9.81 -7.79
N PHE A 144 -6.89 10.14 -7.30
CA PHE A 144 -6.44 9.68 -5.98
C PHE A 144 -7.17 10.45 -4.88
N PRO A 145 -7.61 9.78 -3.82
CA PRO A 145 -7.95 10.47 -2.59
C PRO A 145 -6.77 11.30 -2.08
N LYS A 146 -7.02 12.53 -1.63
CA LYS A 146 -5.99 13.55 -1.29
C LYS A 146 -4.96 13.08 -0.25
N TYR A 147 -5.35 12.14 0.59
CA TYR A 147 -4.53 11.61 1.67
C TYR A 147 -3.58 10.47 1.25
N TYR A 148 -3.67 10.01 0.00
CA TYR A 148 -2.68 9.06 -0.53
C TYR A 148 -1.37 9.73 -0.88
N LYS A 149 -0.26 9.08 -0.54
CA LYS A 149 1.10 9.47 -0.91
C LYS A 149 1.89 8.22 -1.31
N VAL A 150 2.67 8.34 -2.39
CA VAL A 150 3.52 7.26 -2.87
C VAL A 150 4.97 7.71 -2.87
N TYR A 151 5.82 6.92 -2.24
CA TYR A 151 7.26 7.12 -2.18
C TYR A 151 7.99 5.92 -2.73
N ALA A 152 9.21 6.14 -3.23
CA ALA A 152 10.06 5.07 -3.70
C ALA A 152 11.52 5.26 -3.26
N ALA A 153 12.21 4.13 -3.13
CA ALA A 153 13.64 4.04 -2.85
C ALA A 153 14.20 2.74 -3.47
N ARG A 154 15.52 2.58 -3.43
CA ARG A 154 16.18 1.28 -3.64
C ARG A 154 16.47 0.63 -2.30
N HIS A 155 16.67 -0.67 -2.30
CA HIS A 155 17.02 -1.45 -1.12
C HIS A 155 18.14 -2.44 -1.42
N SER A 156 18.82 -2.91 -0.35
CA SER A 156 19.88 -3.91 -0.38
C SER A 156 19.45 -5.30 0.11
N LEU A 157 18.16 -5.48 0.40
CA LEU A 157 17.63 -6.75 0.91
C LEU A 157 17.83 -7.86 -0.14
N ASP A 158 18.10 -9.06 0.35
CA ASP A 158 18.14 -10.28 -0.45
C ASP A 158 16.73 -10.79 -0.72
N THR A 159 15.93 -9.98 -1.42
CA THR A 159 14.59 -10.32 -1.89
C THR A 159 14.19 -9.43 -3.06
N THR A 160 13.49 -10.00 -4.01
CA THR A 160 12.93 -9.30 -5.17
C THR A 160 11.43 -9.04 -5.06
N ALA A 161 10.78 -9.60 -4.04
CA ALA A 161 9.37 -9.42 -3.77
C ALA A 161 9.07 -9.43 -2.28
N LEU A 162 8.42 -8.39 -1.80
CA LEU A 162 7.95 -8.30 -0.42
C LEU A 162 6.66 -7.47 -0.38
N TYR A 163 5.72 -7.91 0.42
CA TYR A 163 4.53 -7.14 0.76
C TYR A 163 4.36 -7.10 2.27
N SER A 164 4.16 -5.89 2.78
CA SER A 164 3.80 -5.65 4.18
C SER A 164 2.78 -4.53 4.25
N ARG A 165 1.83 -4.60 5.15
CA ARG A 165 0.83 -3.56 5.39
C ARG A 165 0.56 -3.40 6.87
N GLU A 166 0.65 -2.17 7.35
CA GLU A 166 0.28 -1.77 8.70
C GLU A 166 -0.93 -0.84 8.62
N THR A 167 -1.88 -0.98 9.53
CA THR A 167 -3.07 -0.13 9.62
C THR A 167 -3.32 0.31 11.06
N ALA A 168 -3.82 1.53 11.25
CA ALA A 168 -4.20 2.05 12.54
C ALA A 168 -5.34 3.07 12.42
N PHE A 169 -5.96 3.37 13.54
CA PHE A 169 -6.76 4.57 13.70
C PHE A 169 -5.93 5.59 14.47
N LEU A 170 -5.51 6.66 13.79
CA LEU A 170 -4.81 7.77 14.41
C LEU A 170 -5.80 8.87 14.73
N LYS A 171 -5.74 9.40 15.94
CA LYS A 171 -6.45 10.61 16.32
C LYS A 171 -5.54 11.49 17.16
N THR A 172 -5.64 12.78 16.94
CA THR A 172 -4.82 13.79 17.63
C THR A 172 -5.52 14.40 18.83
N HIS A 173 -6.81 14.13 18.97
CA HIS A 173 -7.61 14.60 20.11
C HIS A 173 -8.43 13.44 20.70
N PRO A 174 -8.44 13.27 22.05
CA PRO A 174 -9.21 12.20 22.70
C PRO A 174 -10.69 12.16 22.32
N ASP A 175 -11.31 13.34 22.16
CA ASP A 175 -12.73 13.48 21.83
C ASP A 175 -13.04 13.32 20.33
N ALA A 176 -12.02 13.11 19.49
CA ALA A 176 -12.25 12.85 18.07
C ALA A 176 -13.03 11.54 17.87
N PRO A 177 -13.87 11.42 16.82
CA PRO A 177 -14.59 10.20 16.53
C PRO A 177 -13.68 8.99 16.44
N ASN A 178 -14.18 7.82 16.83
CA ASN A 178 -13.46 6.55 16.74
C ASN A 178 -13.61 5.88 15.36
N GLU A 179 -14.37 6.49 14.47
CA GLU A 179 -14.67 6.02 13.12
C GLU A 179 -14.71 7.21 12.17
N ILE A 180 -14.28 6.99 10.94
CA ILE A 180 -14.42 7.94 9.84
C ILE A 180 -15.08 7.16 8.70
N ASP A 181 -16.22 7.64 8.19
CA ASP A 181 -16.99 7.00 7.11
C ASP A 181 -17.33 5.52 7.41
N GLY A 182 -17.64 5.18 8.68
CA GLY A 182 -17.88 3.81 9.12
C GLY A 182 -16.63 2.91 9.15
N LEU A 183 -15.45 3.47 8.93
CA LEU A 183 -14.18 2.74 8.91
C LEU A 183 -13.50 2.80 10.28
N ARG A 184 -13.02 1.65 10.72
CA ARG A 184 -12.28 1.50 11.99
C ARG A 184 -10.80 1.85 11.87
N ARG A 185 -10.33 2.20 10.67
CA ARG A 185 -8.96 2.60 10.38
C ARG A 185 -8.98 3.84 9.49
N ASN A 186 -8.04 4.75 9.75
CA ASN A 186 -7.90 5.96 8.96
C ASN A 186 -6.48 6.13 8.40
N THR A 187 -5.58 5.24 8.77
CA THR A 187 -4.17 5.31 8.36
C THR A 187 -3.64 3.93 8.02
N GLN A 188 -2.87 3.86 6.94
CA GLN A 188 -2.11 2.67 6.57
C GLN A 188 -0.77 3.01 5.94
N VAL A 189 0.18 2.11 6.12
CA VAL A 189 1.48 2.09 5.44
C VAL A 189 1.61 0.74 4.76
N THR A 190 1.71 0.75 3.44
CA THR A 190 1.95 -0.45 2.64
C THR A 190 3.33 -0.38 2.02
N THR A 191 4.11 -1.42 2.21
CA THR A 191 5.44 -1.61 1.63
C THR A 191 5.36 -2.68 0.56
N LEU A 192 5.81 -2.36 -0.64
CA LEU A 192 5.81 -3.23 -1.80
C LEU A 192 7.20 -3.23 -2.44
N VAL A 193 7.88 -4.38 -2.45
CA VAL A 193 9.18 -4.53 -3.11
C VAL A 193 8.98 -5.19 -4.48
N VAL A 194 9.54 -4.57 -5.51
CA VAL A 194 9.60 -5.10 -6.88
C VAL A 194 11.04 -5.03 -7.36
N GLY A 195 11.71 -6.16 -7.50
CA GLY A 195 13.12 -6.21 -7.86
C GLY A 195 14.00 -5.44 -6.87
N LYS A 196 14.72 -4.44 -7.35
CA LYS A 196 15.63 -3.58 -6.55
C LYS A 196 14.95 -2.32 -6.00
N VAL A 197 13.65 -2.14 -6.24
CA VAL A 197 12.89 -0.94 -5.86
C VAL A 197 11.85 -1.28 -4.80
N VAL A 198 11.77 -0.45 -3.77
CA VAL A 198 10.71 -0.48 -2.79
C VAL A 198 9.79 0.70 -2.98
N PHE A 199 8.49 0.44 -2.93
CA PHE A 199 7.43 1.44 -2.93
C PHE A 199 6.75 1.46 -1.56
N PHE A 200 6.53 2.66 -1.04
CA PHE A 200 5.76 2.90 0.17
C PHE A 200 4.49 3.65 -0.22
N ILE A 201 3.34 3.00 -0.04
CA ILE A 201 2.02 3.58 -0.30
C ILE A 201 1.44 3.93 1.07
N ILE A 202 1.21 5.22 1.30
CA ILE A 202 0.75 5.73 2.57
C ILE A 202 -0.60 6.39 2.36
N CYS A 203 -1.56 5.98 3.14
CA CYS A 203 -2.88 6.57 3.23
C CYS A 203 -3.06 7.07 4.66
N CYS A 204 -3.33 8.37 4.86
CA CYS A 204 -3.61 8.93 6.18
C CYS A 204 -4.70 9.97 6.06
N LYS A 205 -5.88 9.67 6.63
CA LYS A 205 -7.07 10.54 6.64
C LYS A 205 -7.05 11.57 7.78
N GLU A 206 -6.13 11.42 8.73
CA GLU A 206 -5.98 12.40 9.83
C GLU A 206 -5.26 13.65 9.32
N PRO A 207 -5.95 14.80 9.16
CA PRO A 207 -5.40 15.97 8.48
C PRO A 207 -4.30 16.69 9.25
N SER A 208 -4.29 16.58 10.58
CA SER A 208 -3.28 17.19 11.45
C SER A 208 -1.97 16.41 11.47
N PHE A 209 -1.96 15.19 10.91
CA PHE A 209 -0.80 14.32 10.91
C PHE A 209 0.14 14.60 9.73
N ASN A 210 1.37 15.01 10.03
CA ASN A 210 2.37 15.24 9.00
C ASN A 210 3.13 13.96 8.66
N VAL A 211 2.54 13.11 7.81
CA VAL A 211 3.11 11.82 7.38
C VAL A 211 4.58 11.94 6.95
N CYS A 212 4.94 13.00 6.24
CA CYS A 212 6.31 13.15 5.72
C CYS A 212 7.33 13.34 6.85
N HIS A 213 6.98 14.12 7.86
CA HIS A 213 7.81 14.39 9.03
C HIS A 213 7.79 13.20 9.99
N ASP A 214 6.60 12.76 10.37
CA ASP A 214 6.40 11.81 11.46
C ASP A 214 6.90 10.39 11.09
N PHE A 215 6.78 10.02 9.83
CA PHE A 215 7.36 8.76 9.31
C PHE A 215 8.75 8.92 8.69
N LYS A 216 9.38 10.09 8.85
CA LYS A 216 10.75 10.38 8.36
C LYS A 216 10.93 10.11 6.85
N LEU A 217 9.91 10.41 6.06
CA LEU A 217 9.87 10.15 4.62
C LEU A 217 10.59 11.21 3.77
N ASN A 218 11.06 12.28 4.36
CA ASN A 218 11.76 13.39 3.67
C ASN A 218 13.02 12.94 2.91
N ARG A 219 13.55 11.77 3.25
CA ARG A 219 14.71 11.15 2.58
C ARG A 219 14.33 10.31 1.35
N LEU A 220 13.05 10.03 1.13
CA LEU A 220 12.57 9.20 0.03
C LEU A 220 12.22 10.06 -1.19
N THR A 221 12.17 9.42 -2.35
CA THR A 221 11.67 10.07 -3.55
C THR A 221 10.16 9.95 -3.59
N ARG A 222 9.46 11.08 -3.53
CA ARG A 222 8.01 11.12 -3.65
C ARG A 222 7.59 11.01 -5.11
N PHE A 223 6.73 10.05 -5.40
CA PHE A 223 6.13 9.82 -6.72
C PHE A 223 4.75 10.47 -6.82
N TYR A 224 3.96 10.42 -5.75
CA TYR A 224 2.65 11.05 -5.68
C TYR A 224 2.40 11.70 -4.29
N PRO A 225 1.73 12.86 -4.19
CA PRO A 225 1.51 13.81 -5.27
C PRO A 225 2.83 14.33 -5.86
N GLU A 226 2.83 14.58 -7.16
CA GLU A 226 4.03 15.07 -7.85
C GLU A 226 4.45 16.45 -7.34
N ARG A 227 5.75 16.73 -7.39
CA ARG A 227 6.26 18.08 -7.09
C ARG A 227 6.24 18.90 -8.39
N PRO A 228 5.62 20.10 -8.41
CA PRO A 228 5.36 20.86 -9.64
C PRO A 228 6.59 21.22 -10.49
N LYS A 229 7.78 21.16 -9.95
CA LYS A 229 9.02 21.66 -10.58
C LYS A 229 10.07 20.59 -10.91
N LYS A 230 9.78 19.29 -10.80
CA LYS A 230 10.77 18.27 -11.11
C LYS A 230 10.34 17.43 -12.30
N THR A 231 11.08 17.56 -13.38
CA THR A 231 11.04 16.66 -14.53
C THR A 231 11.44 15.25 -14.09
N GLY A 232 10.59 14.26 -14.32
CA GLY A 232 10.82 12.81 -14.24
C GLY A 232 11.81 12.25 -13.21
N LYS A 233 11.95 10.95 -13.17
CA LYS A 233 12.82 10.22 -12.23
C LYS A 233 13.49 9.03 -12.93
N LYS A 234 14.73 8.72 -12.57
CA LYS A 234 15.37 7.46 -12.95
C LYS A 234 15.35 6.50 -11.77
N LEU A 235 14.87 5.26 -11.96
CA LEU A 235 14.81 4.27 -10.89
C LEU A 235 16.18 3.99 -10.28
N LYS A 236 17.21 3.91 -11.11
CA LYS A 236 18.60 3.67 -10.63
C LYS A 236 19.14 4.79 -9.75
N HIS A 237 18.61 6.02 -9.84
CA HIS A 237 19.03 7.17 -9.02
C HIS A 237 18.17 7.37 -7.76
N LEU A 238 17.24 6.47 -7.49
CA LEU A 238 16.54 6.46 -6.22
C LEU A 238 17.55 6.21 -5.09
N LYS A 239 17.28 6.82 -3.94
CA LYS A 239 18.12 6.64 -2.76
C LYS A 239 18.17 5.17 -2.37
N MET A 240 19.36 4.64 -2.12
CA MET A 240 19.56 3.34 -1.50
C MET A 240 19.27 3.46 0.00
N LEU A 241 18.41 2.58 0.50
CA LEU A 241 18.14 2.41 1.92
C LEU A 241 19.01 1.30 2.48
N SER A 242 19.59 1.52 3.66
CA SER A 242 20.10 0.41 4.48
C SER A 242 18.94 -0.41 5.03
N ASP A 243 19.19 -1.64 5.50
CA ASP A 243 18.17 -2.50 6.08
C ASP A 243 17.46 -1.84 7.26
N GLN A 244 18.21 -1.15 8.12
CA GLN A 244 17.63 -0.40 9.23
C GLN A 244 16.70 0.74 8.76
N GLN A 245 17.10 1.47 7.71
CA GLN A 245 16.27 2.53 7.12
C GLN A 245 15.03 1.95 6.46
N PHE A 246 15.15 0.82 5.76
CA PHE A 246 14.03 0.11 5.17
C PHE A 246 13.02 -0.30 6.25
N VAL A 247 13.46 -0.99 7.29
CA VAL A 247 12.60 -1.42 8.41
C VAL A 247 11.94 -0.22 9.08
N SER A 248 12.67 0.87 9.28
CA SER A 248 12.13 2.07 9.94
C SER A 248 10.99 2.73 9.17
N VAL A 249 10.96 2.61 7.83
CA VAL A 249 9.85 3.11 7.00
C VAL A 249 8.75 2.06 6.86
N ALA A 250 9.11 0.80 6.65
CA ALA A 250 8.13 -0.29 6.52
C ALA A 250 7.29 -0.48 7.79
N LYS A 251 7.87 -0.22 8.95
CA LYS A 251 7.22 -0.25 10.28
C LYS A 251 6.95 1.13 10.85
N ALA A 252 6.84 2.14 10.00
CA ALA A 252 6.74 3.52 10.46
C ALA A 252 5.52 3.77 11.33
N LEU A 253 4.41 3.13 11.04
CA LEU A 253 3.16 3.27 11.79
C LEU A 253 3.29 2.62 13.17
N SER A 254 3.77 1.38 13.25
CA SER A 254 4.02 0.69 14.52
C SER A 254 4.98 1.46 15.41
N LEU A 255 6.12 1.88 14.87
CA LEU A 255 7.13 2.65 15.60
C LEU A 255 6.61 4.01 16.08
N TYR A 256 5.74 4.64 15.30
CA TYR A 256 5.10 5.87 15.70
C TYR A 256 4.16 5.67 16.90
N ILE A 257 3.36 4.61 16.86
CA ILE A 257 2.46 4.21 17.93
C ILE A 257 3.24 3.89 19.21
N GLU A 258 4.28 3.05 19.10
CA GLU A 258 5.14 2.66 20.23
C GLU A 258 5.86 3.86 20.86
N SER A 259 6.08 4.93 20.10
CA SER A 259 6.71 6.16 20.65
C SER A 259 5.82 6.96 21.61
N GLY A 260 4.55 6.55 21.80
CA GLY A 260 3.60 7.23 22.70
C GLY A 260 3.15 8.63 22.24
N LYS A 261 3.45 9.00 21.00
CA LYS A 261 3.10 10.32 20.46
C LYS A 261 1.65 10.46 20.01
N VAL A 262 0.92 9.36 20.01
CA VAL A 262 -0.49 9.32 19.59
C VAL A 262 -1.30 8.47 20.54
N GLU A 263 -2.42 8.98 21.02
CA GLU A 263 -3.46 8.19 21.65
C GLU A 263 -4.18 7.38 20.58
N ILE A 264 -4.17 6.06 20.70
CA ILE A 264 -4.89 5.16 19.81
C ILE A 264 -6.02 4.53 20.59
N VAL A 265 -7.24 4.75 20.14
CA VAL A 265 -8.42 4.20 20.78
C VAL A 265 -8.78 2.86 20.19
N ARG A 266 -8.92 1.85 21.02
CA ARG A 266 -9.58 0.58 20.71
C ARG A 266 -11.09 0.70 20.86
N LYS A 267 -11.83 0.03 19.99
CA LYS A 267 -12.98 -0.75 20.47
C LYS A 267 -12.59 -2.22 20.49
N CYS A 268 -12.59 -2.77 21.72
CA CYS A 268 -12.80 -4.18 21.93
C CYS A 268 -14.28 -4.47 21.76
N THR A 269 -14.65 -5.43 20.97
CA THR A 269 -15.60 -6.55 21.18
C THR A 269 -15.60 -7.37 19.94
#